data_354dce6aff89f752a81996ca5c4a18c0
#
_entry.id   354dce6aff89f752a81996ca5c4a18c0
#
_cell.length_a   1.000
_cell.length_b   1.000
_cell.length_c   1.000
_cell.angle_alpha   90.00
_cell.angle_beta   90.00
_cell.angle_gamma   90.00
#
_symmetry.space_group_name_H-M   'P 1'
#
loop_
_entity.id
_entity.type
_entity.pdbx_description
1 polymer ?
#
loop_
_entity_poly.entity_id
_entity_poly.type
_entity_poly.pdbx_seq_one_letter_code
_entity_poly.pdbx_strand_id
1 'polypeptide(L)'
;MTPQTVDVAIIGGGPAGLMAAEIASRAGLAVHLFDAMPSVGRKFLLAGKGGLNLTHAEGMPAFMSRYAERADTLRPLLDAFGPQALRDWAAGLGITTFVGSSQRVFPVDMKAAPL
;
A
#
# COMPACT_ATOMS: atom_id res chain seq x y z
N MET A 1 -9.37 30.63 -18.35
CA MET A 1 -9.29 29.20 -17.97
C MET A 1 -10.20 28.96 -16.76
N THR A 2 -11.13 28.04 -16.84
CA THR A 2 -12.03 27.74 -15.74
C THR A 2 -11.31 26.84 -14.73
N PRO A 3 -11.27 27.17 -13.43
CA PRO A 3 -10.70 26.30 -12.44
C PRO A 3 -11.47 24.96 -12.39
N GLN A 4 -10.73 23.87 -12.30
CA GLN A 4 -11.34 22.57 -12.03
C GLN A 4 -11.48 22.38 -10.53
N THR A 5 -12.65 21.92 -10.09
CA THR A 5 -12.88 21.54 -8.70
C THR A 5 -12.92 20.01 -8.60
N VAL A 6 -12.28 19.48 -7.58
CA VAL A 6 -12.30 18.05 -7.26
C VAL A 6 -12.61 17.89 -5.78
N ASP A 7 -13.10 16.72 -5.41
CA ASP A 7 -13.39 16.44 -4.00
C ASP A 7 -12.11 16.22 -3.21
N VAL A 8 -11.12 15.55 -3.82
CA VAL A 8 -9.86 15.21 -3.18
C VAL A 8 -8.71 15.48 -4.15
N ALA A 9 -7.74 16.24 -3.70
CA ALA A 9 -6.45 16.42 -4.39
C ALA A 9 -5.36 15.70 -3.62
N ILE A 10 -4.65 14.79 -4.27
CA ILE A 10 -3.57 14.01 -3.67
C ILE A 10 -2.25 14.47 -4.25
N ILE A 11 -1.30 14.80 -3.40
CA ILE A 11 0.04 15.21 -3.80
C ILE A 11 1.00 14.06 -3.50
N GLY A 12 1.53 13.49 -4.56
CA GLY A 12 2.46 12.35 -4.49
C GLY A 12 1.81 11.04 -4.92
N GLY A 13 2.35 10.46 -5.99
CA GLY A 13 1.89 9.21 -6.60
C GLY A 13 2.69 7.98 -6.17
N GLY A 14 3.14 7.94 -4.92
CA GLY A 14 3.72 6.73 -4.33
C GLY A 14 2.64 5.79 -3.80
N PRO A 15 3.01 4.69 -3.11
CA PRO A 15 2.05 3.69 -2.61
C PRO A 15 0.95 4.30 -1.73
N ALA A 16 1.30 5.23 -0.85
CA ALA A 16 0.33 5.86 0.05
C ALA A 16 -0.68 6.71 -0.73
N GLY A 17 -0.21 7.55 -1.66
CA GLY A 17 -1.08 8.40 -2.48
C GLY A 17 -1.97 7.58 -3.41
N LEU A 18 -1.44 6.51 -4.00
CA LEU A 18 -2.20 5.61 -4.86
C LEU A 18 -3.29 4.87 -4.09
N MET A 19 -3.00 4.39 -2.88
CA MET A 19 -3.99 3.76 -2.01
C MET A 19 -5.09 4.75 -1.60
N ALA A 20 -4.72 5.96 -1.22
CA ALA A 20 -5.68 7.01 -0.90
C ALA A 20 -6.60 7.33 -2.09
N ALA A 21 -6.02 7.40 -3.30
CA ALA A 21 -6.80 7.63 -4.53
C ALA A 21 -7.78 6.48 -4.80
N GLU A 22 -7.36 5.24 -4.62
CA GLU A 22 -8.22 4.07 -4.77
C GLU A 22 -9.41 4.12 -3.82
N ILE A 23 -9.16 4.34 -2.55
CA ILE A 23 -10.20 4.35 -1.51
C ILE A 23 -11.18 5.51 -1.75
N ALA A 24 -10.69 6.71 -2.01
CA ALA A 24 -11.55 7.87 -2.28
C ALA A 24 -12.37 7.69 -3.55
N SER A 25 -11.78 7.14 -4.61
CA SER A 25 -12.49 6.86 -5.87
C SER A 25 -13.60 5.83 -5.68
N ARG A 26 -13.34 4.78 -4.91
CA ARG A 26 -14.36 3.77 -4.59
C ARG A 26 -15.52 4.35 -3.80
N ALA A 27 -15.28 5.39 -3.01
CA ALA A 27 -16.34 6.10 -2.30
C ALA A 27 -17.14 7.06 -3.20
N GLY A 28 -16.86 7.11 -4.49
CA GLY A 28 -17.56 7.96 -5.46
C GLY A 28 -17.06 9.40 -5.52
N LEU A 29 -15.93 9.70 -4.89
CA LEU A 29 -15.35 11.04 -4.90
C LEU A 29 -14.55 11.30 -6.18
N ALA A 30 -14.57 12.53 -6.65
CA ALA A 30 -13.71 12.97 -7.74
C ALA A 30 -12.31 13.22 -7.21
N VAL A 31 -11.33 12.46 -7.71
CA VAL A 31 -9.94 12.48 -7.20
C VAL A 31 -8.99 12.89 -8.31
N HIS A 32 -8.13 13.87 -8.03
CA HIS A 32 -6.97 14.18 -8.86
C HIS A 32 -5.70 13.92 -8.07
N LEU A 33 -4.78 13.19 -8.68
CA LEU A 33 -3.48 12.88 -8.10
C LEU A 33 -2.40 13.63 -8.91
N PHE A 34 -1.51 14.31 -8.20
CA PHE A 34 -0.42 15.08 -8.78
C PHE A 34 0.92 14.51 -8.34
N ASP A 35 1.84 14.37 -9.28
CA ASP A 35 3.19 13.92 -9.00
C ASP A 35 4.20 14.82 -9.71
N ALA A 36 5.31 15.13 -9.06
CA ALA A 36 6.38 15.92 -9.64
C ALA A 36 7.10 15.19 -10.80
N MET A 37 7.01 13.85 -10.81
CA MET A 37 7.62 13.01 -11.83
C MET A 37 6.64 12.73 -12.97
N PRO A 38 7.13 12.37 -14.18
CA PRO A 38 6.27 12.10 -15.33
C PRO A 38 5.32 10.90 -15.20
N SER A 39 5.57 10.01 -14.26
CA SER A 39 4.72 8.84 -13.99
C SER A 39 4.65 8.53 -12.51
N VAL A 40 3.58 7.85 -12.09
CA VAL A 40 3.36 7.45 -10.69
C VAL A 40 4.05 6.13 -10.36
N GLY A 41 4.20 5.84 -9.07
CA GLY A 41 4.69 4.54 -8.59
C GLY A 41 6.16 4.26 -8.86
N ARG A 42 6.98 5.25 -9.16
CA ARG A 42 8.37 5.05 -9.61
C ARG A 42 9.23 4.33 -8.57
N LYS A 43 9.23 4.80 -7.31
CA LYS A 43 10.02 4.16 -6.25
C LYS A 43 9.49 2.77 -5.93
N PHE A 44 8.18 2.59 -5.95
CA PHE A 44 7.56 1.29 -5.74
C PHE A 44 7.99 0.29 -6.81
N LEU A 45 8.00 0.70 -8.08
CA LEU A 45 8.42 -0.17 -9.19
C LEU A 45 9.89 -0.55 -9.13
N LEU A 46 10.72 0.27 -8.47
CA LEU A 46 12.14 -0.03 -8.25
C LEU A 46 12.39 -0.87 -7.00
N ALA A 47 11.37 -1.05 -6.14
CA ALA A 47 11.51 -1.82 -4.92
C ALA A 47 11.60 -3.32 -5.21
N GLY A 48 12.19 -4.06 -4.30
CA GLY A 48 12.17 -5.52 -4.32
C GLY A 48 13.05 -6.15 -5.40
N LYS A 49 14.29 -5.70 -5.53
CA LYS A 49 15.24 -6.29 -6.49
C LYS A 49 15.42 -7.80 -6.30
N GLY A 50 15.41 -8.28 -5.06
CA GLY A 50 15.46 -9.71 -4.71
C GLY A 50 14.09 -10.33 -4.44
N GLY A 51 13.02 -9.57 -4.62
CA GLY A 51 11.64 -9.95 -4.33
C GLY A 51 10.93 -8.86 -3.56
N LEU A 52 9.71 -8.53 -3.97
CA LEU A 52 8.90 -7.48 -3.32
C LEU A 52 8.33 -8.00 -1.99
N ASN A 53 8.86 -7.52 -0.87
CA ASN A 53 8.32 -7.82 0.44
C ASN A 53 7.13 -6.88 0.74
N LEU A 54 5.91 -7.44 0.77
CA LEU A 54 4.70 -6.66 1.04
C LEU A 54 4.46 -6.42 2.53
N THR A 55 4.62 -7.47 3.34
CA THR A 55 4.36 -7.41 4.78
C THR A 55 5.04 -8.60 5.47
N HIS A 56 4.67 -8.83 6.72
CA HIS A 56 5.22 -9.90 7.55
C HIS A 56 4.09 -10.71 8.18
N ALA A 57 4.25 -12.02 8.24
CA ALA A 57 3.22 -12.94 8.74
C ALA A 57 3.33 -13.25 10.23
N GLU A 58 4.23 -12.59 10.96
CA GLU A 58 4.31 -12.78 12.43
C GLU A 58 3.01 -12.36 13.11
N GLY A 59 2.75 -12.91 14.30
CA GLY A 59 1.57 -12.55 15.09
C GLY A 59 1.50 -11.07 15.40
N MET A 60 0.28 -10.53 15.55
CA MET A 60 0.05 -9.09 15.75
C MET A 60 0.81 -8.50 16.95
N PRO A 61 0.94 -9.16 18.10
CA PRO A 61 1.75 -8.60 19.20
C PRO A 61 3.19 -8.33 18.81
N ALA A 62 3.84 -9.27 18.11
CA ALA A 62 5.20 -9.08 17.62
C ALA A 62 5.26 -8.02 16.52
N PHE A 63 4.31 -8.05 15.59
CA PHE A 63 4.21 -7.08 14.53
C PHE A 63 4.10 -5.65 15.06
N MET A 64 3.20 -5.42 16.02
CA MET A 64 3.00 -4.11 16.64
C MET A 64 4.22 -3.64 17.43
N SER A 65 4.95 -4.56 18.08
CA SER A 65 6.12 -4.22 18.88
C SER A 65 7.24 -3.58 18.04
N ARG A 66 7.27 -3.84 16.74
CA ARG A 66 8.30 -3.30 15.84
C ARG A 66 8.18 -1.80 15.60
N TYR A 67 7.03 -1.22 15.91
CA TYR A 67 6.82 0.22 15.82
C TYR A 67 7.24 0.98 17.07
N ALA A 68 7.69 0.26 18.11
CA ALA A 68 8.22 0.82 19.35
C ALA A 68 7.27 1.89 19.94
N GLU A 69 7.76 3.10 20.19
CA GLU A 69 6.97 4.19 20.77
C GLU A 69 5.81 4.67 19.86
N ARG A 70 5.80 4.30 18.61
CA ARG A 70 4.71 4.66 17.67
C ARG A 70 3.60 3.63 17.61
N ALA A 71 3.74 2.50 18.30
CA ALA A 71 2.77 1.41 18.24
C ALA A 71 1.35 1.87 18.59
N ASP A 72 1.18 2.66 19.65
CA ASP A 72 -0.14 3.12 20.07
C ASP A 72 -0.78 4.05 19.03
N THR A 73 0.00 4.91 18.39
CA THR A 73 -0.48 5.81 17.33
C THR A 73 -0.92 5.01 16.09
N LEU A 74 -0.19 3.95 15.74
CA LEU A 74 -0.44 3.17 14.53
C LEU A 74 -1.48 2.07 14.72
N ARG A 75 -1.75 1.66 15.97
CA ARG A 75 -2.67 0.55 16.26
C ARG A 75 -4.04 0.69 15.59
N PRO A 76 -4.75 1.83 15.70
CA PRO A 76 -6.05 1.95 15.04
C PRO A 76 -5.98 1.79 13.52
N LEU A 77 -4.89 2.26 12.90
CA LEU A 77 -4.68 2.15 11.47
C LEU A 77 -4.42 0.71 11.05
N LEU A 78 -3.59 0.00 11.81
CA LEU A 78 -3.26 -1.41 11.54
C LEU A 78 -4.39 -2.36 11.91
N ASP A 79 -5.24 -2.00 12.86
CA ASP A 79 -6.47 -2.75 13.14
C ASP A 79 -7.44 -2.64 11.95
N ALA A 80 -7.51 -1.48 11.31
CA ALA A 80 -8.34 -1.25 10.14
C ALA A 80 -7.74 -1.86 8.85
N PHE A 81 -6.43 -1.79 8.68
CA PHE A 81 -5.72 -2.29 7.49
C PHE A 81 -4.36 -2.84 7.90
N GLY A 82 -4.36 -4.08 8.39
CA GLY A 82 -3.16 -4.77 8.83
C GLY A 82 -2.59 -5.71 7.77
N PRO A 83 -1.64 -6.57 8.16
CA PRO A 83 -0.96 -7.48 7.22
C PRO A 83 -1.90 -8.38 6.42
N GLN A 84 -2.92 -8.96 7.07
CA GLN A 84 -3.87 -9.81 6.37
C GLN A 84 -4.75 -9.01 5.40
N ALA A 85 -5.19 -7.82 5.82
CA ALA A 85 -5.97 -6.95 4.94
C ALA A 85 -5.18 -6.54 3.69
N LEU A 86 -3.87 -6.31 3.82
CA LEU A 86 -3.00 -6.04 2.69
C LEU A 86 -2.93 -7.23 1.72
N ARG A 87 -2.80 -8.46 2.25
CA ARG A 87 -2.83 -9.68 1.42
C ARG A 87 -4.18 -9.86 0.72
N ASP A 88 -5.27 -9.60 1.42
CA ASP A 88 -6.63 -9.69 0.86
C ASP A 88 -6.82 -8.65 -0.24
N TRP A 89 -6.32 -7.44 -0.04
CA TRP A 89 -6.34 -6.39 -1.06
C TRP A 89 -5.57 -6.82 -2.31
N ALA A 90 -4.36 -7.37 -2.17
CA ALA A 90 -3.60 -7.88 -3.29
C ALA A 90 -4.34 -9.01 -4.01
N ALA A 91 -4.96 -9.93 -3.26
CA ALA A 91 -5.76 -11.01 -3.83
C ALA A 91 -6.95 -10.47 -4.65
N GLY A 92 -7.57 -9.38 -4.19
CA GLY A 92 -8.64 -8.69 -4.92
C GLY A 92 -8.18 -8.11 -6.26
N LEU A 93 -6.88 -7.82 -6.40
CA LEU A 93 -6.25 -7.40 -7.65
C LEU A 93 -5.78 -8.59 -8.51
N GLY A 94 -6.02 -9.83 -8.08
CA GLY A 94 -5.56 -11.02 -8.77
C GLY A 94 -4.13 -11.42 -8.43
N ILE A 95 -3.54 -10.84 -7.37
CA ILE A 95 -2.17 -11.12 -6.95
C ILE A 95 -2.18 -12.09 -5.76
N THR A 96 -1.76 -13.32 -6.02
CA THR A 96 -1.56 -14.33 -4.96
C THR A 96 -0.26 -14.04 -4.21
N THR A 97 -0.30 -14.17 -2.88
CA THR A 97 0.86 -13.97 -2.01
C THR A 97 1.20 -15.25 -1.27
N PHE A 98 2.46 -15.37 -0.85
CA PHE A 98 2.92 -16.49 -0.03
C PHE A 98 3.83 -16.01 1.10
N VAL A 99 3.96 -16.85 2.12
CA VAL A 99 4.83 -16.59 3.27
C VAL A 99 6.15 -17.30 3.04
N GLY A 100 7.25 -16.55 2.98
CA GLY A 100 8.59 -17.10 2.86
C GLY A 100 9.10 -17.68 4.19
N SER A 101 10.28 -18.31 4.14
CA SER A 101 10.88 -18.98 5.31
C SER A 101 11.18 -18.03 6.47
N SER A 102 11.39 -16.73 6.19
CA SER A 102 11.61 -15.69 7.19
C SER A 102 10.31 -15.04 7.68
N GLN A 103 9.15 -15.58 7.32
CA GLN A 103 7.82 -15.03 7.55
C GLN A 103 7.52 -13.74 6.79
N ARG A 104 8.38 -13.33 5.88
CA ARG A 104 8.09 -12.24 4.95
C ARG A 104 7.06 -12.68 3.93
N VAL A 105 6.17 -11.77 3.56
CA VAL A 105 5.10 -12.04 2.59
C VAL A 105 5.48 -11.42 1.25
N PHE A 106 5.46 -12.25 0.20
CA PHE A 106 5.79 -11.86 -1.17
C PHE A 106 4.65 -12.17 -2.12
N PRO A 107 4.48 -11.39 -3.21
CA PRO A 107 3.66 -11.87 -4.34
C PRO A 107 4.34 -13.08 -4.99
N VAL A 108 3.54 -13.97 -5.58
CA VAL A 108 4.06 -15.21 -6.17
C VAL A 108 5.10 -14.95 -7.26
N ASP A 109 4.91 -13.90 -8.06
CA ASP A 109 5.85 -13.52 -9.12
C ASP A 109 7.03 -12.68 -8.62
N MET A 110 7.06 -12.32 -7.33
CA MET A 110 8.13 -11.56 -6.68
C MET A 110 8.30 -10.12 -7.19
N LYS A 111 7.40 -9.61 -8.02
CA LYS A 111 7.55 -8.32 -8.71
C LYS A 111 6.53 -7.28 -8.24
N ALA A 112 6.94 -6.02 -8.30
CA ALA A 112 6.08 -4.87 -7.97
C ALA A 112 5.13 -4.51 -9.12
N ALA A 113 5.57 -4.65 -10.36
CA ALA A 113 4.84 -4.15 -11.53
C ALA A 113 3.39 -4.66 -11.65
N PRO A 114 3.06 -5.94 -11.35
CA PRO A 114 1.67 -6.40 -11.45
C PRO A 114 0.72 -5.74 -10.45
N LEU A 115 1.21 -5.26 -9.30
CA LEU A 115 0.40 -4.55 -8.32
C LEU A 115 0.09 -3.13 -8.80
#